data_13cd60fd704452e2e4b3a7eaf0f65771
#
_entry.id   13cd60fd704452e2e4b3a7eaf0f65771
#
_cell.length_a   1.000
_cell.length_b   1.000
_cell.length_c   1.000
_cell.angle_alpha   90.00
_cell.angle_beta   90.00
_cell.angle_gamma   90.00
#
_symmetry.space_group_name_H-M   'P 1'
#
loop_
_entity.id
_entity.type
_entity.pdbx_description
1 polymer ?
#
loop_
_entity_poly.entity_id
_entity_poly.type
_entity_poly.pdbx_seq_one_letter_code
_entity_poly.pdbx_strand_id
1 'polypeptide(L)'
;MPKFGTSSRDRLATCHQDLQTLFNAVVEEVDCSVICGHRNKADQDKAVSSGNSKAVYPKGKHNSNPSTAVDVLPYPIDWNDLPRFYYFGGWVLAKAEILRNVGEITHKIKWGGMWRGLDNGKIDFSYNRRKGVLDDKPHFELII
;
A
#
# COMPACT_ATOMS: atom_id res chain seq x y z
N MET A 1 12.18 -6.88 -17.82
CA MET A 1 11.22 -6.73 -16.69
C MET A 1 11.83 -5.84 -15.63
N PRO A 2 11.09 -4.87 -15.13
CA PRO A 2 11.54 -4.05 -14.01
C PRO A 2 11.84 -4.90 -12.77
N LYS A 3 12.74 -4.40 -11.94
CA LYS A 3 13.13 -5.04 -10.67
C LYS A 3 13.27 -3.98 -9.59
N PHE A 4 13.04 -4.37 -8.35
CA PHE A 4 13.30 -3.49 -7.21
C PHE A 4 14.80 -3.22 -7.04
N GLY A 5 15.14 -1.96 -6.82
CA GLY A 5 16.47 -1.59 -6.34
C GLY A 5 16.67 -1.96 -4.87
N THR A 6 17.88 -1.73 -4.35
CA THR A 6 18.27 -2.14 -2.99
C THR A 6 17.33 -1.57 -1.91
N SER A 7 17.05 -0.26 -1.96
CA SER A 7 16.18 0.38 -0.95
C SER A 7 14.78 -0.22 -0.92
N SER A 8 14.17 -0.44 -2.10
CA SER A 8 12.85 -1.06 -2.17
C SER A 8 12.86 -2.49 -1.66
N ARG A 9 13.88 -3.28 -2.03
CA ARG A 9 14.03 -4.65 -1.53
C ARG A 9 14.15 -4.71 -0.01
N ASP A 10 14.99 -3.84 0.55
CA ASP A 10 15.21 -3.81 2.01
C ASP A 10 13.94 -3.45 2.76
N ARG A 11 13.18 -2.48 2.26
CA ARG A 11 11.91 -2.08 2.85
C ARG A 11 10.85 -3.18 2.73
N LEU A 12 10.73 -3.79 1.57
CA LEU A 12 9.77 -4.87 1.34
C LEU A 12 10.08 -6.10 2.21
N ALA A 13 11.36 -6.39 2.46
CA ALA A 13 11.78 -7.50 3.32
C ALA A 13 11.30 -7.38 4.77
N THR A 14 10.91 -6.19 5.22
CA THR A 14 10.35 -5.97 6.57
C THR A 14 8.85 -6.26 6.65
N CYS A 15 8.22 -6.59 5.54
CA CYS A 15 6.78 -6.81 5.45
C CYS A 15 6.42 -8.30 5.54
N HIS A 16 5.15 -8.54 5.85
CA HIS A 16 4.57 -9.90 5.82
C HIS A 16 4.81 -10.57 4.46
N GLN A 17 4.97 -11.89 4.47
CA GLN A 17 5.28 -12.66 3.27
C GLN A 17 4.28 -12.44 2.13
N ASP A 18 2.99 -12.31 2.43
CA ASP A 18 1.96 -12.06 1.41
C ASP A 18 2.22 -10.75 0.66
N LEU A 19 2.64 -9.69 1.37
CA LEU A 19 3.00 -8.43 0.72
C LEU A 19 4.27 -8.56 -0.12
N GLN A 20 5.25 -9.32 0.35
CA GLN A 20 6.47 -9.59 -0.42
C GLN A 20 6.13 -10.34 -1.71
N THR A 21 5.33 -11.40 -1.62
CA THR A 21 4.90 -12.19 -2.78
C THR A 21 4.14 -11.33 -3.79
N LEU A 22 3.20 -10.53 -3.31
CA LEU A 22 2.40 -9.65 -4.15
C LEU A 22 3.27 -8.65 -4.92
N PHE A 23 4.10 -7.88 -4.22
CA PHE A 23 4.82 -6.78 -4.86
C PHE A 23 6.02 -7.25 -5.67
N ASN A 24 6.60 -8.40 -5.37
CA ASN A 24 7.58 -9.02 -6.26
C ASN A 24 6.94 -9.45 -7.60
N ALA A 25 5.69 -9.88 -7.59
CA ALA A 25 4.95 -10.15 -8.82
C ALA A 25 4.55 -8.87 -9.55
N VAL A 26 4.12 -7.84 -8.80
CA VAL A 26 3.69 -6.55 -9.39
C VAL A 26 4.84 -5.88 -10.14
N VAL A 27 6.03 -5.77 -9.53
CA VAL A 27 7.14 -5.00 -10.11
C VAL A 27 7.61 -5.55 -11.44
N GLU A 28 7.45 -6.83 -11.68
CA GLU A 28 7.84 -7.47 -12.94
C GLU A 28 7.04 -6.94 -14.13
N GLU A 29 5.81 -6.50 -13.90
CA GLU A 29 4.89 -6.03 -14.95
C GLU A 29 4.63 -4.53 -14.90
N VAL A 30 4.62 -3.94 -13.70
CA VAL A 30 4.39 -2.51 -13.50
C VAL A 30 5.50 -1.96 -12.60
N ASP A 31 6.38 -1.15 -13.16
CA ASP A 31 7.51 -0.59 -12.41
C ASP A 31 7.02 0.25 -11.22
N CYS A 32 7.59 0.00 -10.05
CA CYS A 32 7.19 0.65 -8.82
C CYS A 32 8.34 0.68 -7.80
N SER A 33 8.16 1.50 -6.77
CA SER A 33 9.14 1.66 -5.69
C SER A 33 8.46 1.51 -4.34
N VAL A 34 9.08 0.74 -3.44
CA VAL A 34 8.63 0.61 -2.05
C VAL A 34 9.24 1.74 -1.24
N ILE A 35 8.41 2.57 -0.61
CA ILE A 35 8.88 3.72 0.16
C ILE A 35 8.76 3.53 1.67
N CYS A 36 7.94 2.59 2.14
CA CYS A 36 7.81 2.29 3.56
C CYS A 36 7.31 0.86 3.77
N GLY A 37 8.01 0.11 4.61
CA GLY A 37 7.56 -1.19 5.15
C GLY A 37 7.28 -1.05 6.64
N HIS A 38 8.03 -1.81 7.48
CA HIS A 38 7.94 -1.68 8.94
C HIS A 38 8.31 -0.28 9.41
N ARG A 39 7.54 0.21 10.37
CA ARG A 39 7.78 1.52 10.98
C ARG A 39 7.84 1.34 12.50
N ASN A 40 8.97 1.69 13.12
CA ASN A 40 9.16 1.63 14.56
C ASN A 40 8.45 2.82 15.25
N LYS A 41 8.53 2.87 16.59
CA LYS A 41 7.86 3.94 17.36
C LYS A 41 8.32 5.34 16.94
N ALA A 42 9.64 5.56 16.82
CA ALA A 42 10.17 6.87 16.46
C ALA A 42 9.69 7.31 15.07
N ASP A 43 9.71 6.41 14.09
CA ASP A 43 9.25 6.68 12.73
C ASP A 43 7.74 6.93 12.69
N GLN A 44 6.96 6.20 13.48
CA GLN A 44 5.51 6.39 13.57
C GLN A 44 5.17 7.72 14.24
N ASP A 45 5.84 8.08 15.33
CA ASP A 45 5.65 9.36 16.00
C ASP A 45 5.95 10.51 15.05
N LYS A 46 7.01 10.40 14.26
CA LYS A 46 7.37 11.38 13.23
C LYS A 46 6.31 11.48 12.14
N ALA A 47 5.77 10.35 11.68
CA ALA A 47 4.71 10.34 10.68
C ALA A 47 3.44 11.04 11.18
N VAL A 48 3.07 10.83 12.45
CA VAL A 48 1.92 11.49 13.08
C VAL A 48 2.19 12.99 13.20
N SER A 49 3.35 13.40 13.70
CA SER A 49 3.68 14.81 13.92
C SER A 49 3.79 15.60 12.62
N SER A 50 4.19 14.97 11.53
CA SER A 50 4.27 15.60 10.20
C SER A 50 2.95 15.56 9.41
N GLY A 51 1.89 14.96 9.95
CA GLY A 51 0.60 14.87 9.31
C GLY A 51 0.47 13.73 8.28
N ASN A 52 1.50 12.88 8.12
CA ASN A 52 1.49 11.77 7.17
C ASN A 52 0.74 10.54 7.69
N SER A 53 0.44 10.49 8.98
CA SER A 53 -0.34 9.40 9.58
C SER A 53 -1.25 9.95 10.68
N LYS A 54 -2.39 9.28 10.88
CA LYS A 54 -3.31 9.53 11.99
C LYS A 54 -3.23 8.44 13.07
N ALA A 55 -2.55 7.33 12.79
CA ALA A 55 -2.45 6.21 13.71
C ALA A 55 -1.32 6.45 14.72
N VAL A 56 -1.68 6.38 16.02
CA VAL A 56 -0.70 6.49 17.11
C VAL A 56 -0.08 5.12 17.36
N TYR A 57 1.26 5.08 17.50
CA TYR A 57 1.97 3.84 17.82
C TYR A 57 1.41 3.21 19.11
N PRO A 58 1.20 1.89 19.21
CA PRO A 58 1.54 0.85 18.20
C PRO A 58 0.36 0.44 17.30
N LYS A 59 -0.64 1.30 17.10
CA LYS A 59 -1.89 0.98 16.40
C LYS A 59 -1.78 1.06 14.88
N GLY A 60 -0.71 1.64 14.35
CA GLY A 60 -0.49 1.71 12.92
C GLY A 60 -0.22 0.34 12.30
N LYS A 61 -0.72 0.12 11.09
CA LYS A 61 -0.53 -1.16 10.38
C LYS A 61 0.91 -1.41 9.98
N HIS A 62 1.71 -0.34 9.83
CA HIS A 62 3.15 -0.44 9.61
C HIS A 62 3.94 -0.81 10.89
N ASN A 63 3.31 -0.79 12.07
CA ASN A 63 4.02 -0.94 13.35
C ASN A 63 4.24 -2.40 13.76
N SER A 64 3.48 -3.34 13.20
CA SER A 64 3.75 -4.76 13.45
C SER A 64 5.06 -5.20 12.78
N ASN A 65 5.66 -6.26 13.28
CA ASN A 65 6.88 -6.83 12.72
C ASN A 65 6.71 -8.35 12.57
N PRO A 66 6.58 -8.87 11.33
CA PRO A 66 6.63 -8.16 10.07
C PRO A 66 5.45 -7.20 9.88
N SER A 67 5.67 -6.15 9.08
CA SER A 67 4.63 -5.15 8.81
C SER A 67 3.47 -5.75 8.01
N THR A 68 2.24 -5.42 8.41
CA THR A 68 1.04 -5.81 7.66
C THR A 68 0.60 -4.74 6.67
N ALA A 69 1.38 -3.67 6.54
CA ALA A 69 1.18 -2.59 5.58
C ALA A 69 2.47 -2.24 4.85
N VAL A 70 2.32 -1.72 3.65
CA VAL A 70 3.41 -1.28 2.80
C VAL A 70 2.97 -0.08 1.97
N ASP A 71 3.87 0.89 1.78
CA ASP A 71 3.64 2.01 0.87
C ASP A 71 4.46 1.81 -0.41
N VAL A 72 3.77 1.78 -1.54
CA VAL A 72 4.36 1.55 -2.87
C VAL A 72 3.81 2.55 -3.86
N LEU A 73 4.69 3.14 -4.66
CA LEU A 73 4.30 4.08 -5.71
C LEU A 73 4.72 3.57 -7.09
N PRO A 74 3.91 3.85 -8.12
CA PRO A 74 4.36 3.60 -9.49
C PRO A 74 5.59 4.46 -9.83
N TYR A 75 6.51 3.91 -10.59
CA TYR A 75 7.72 4.59 -11.03
C TYR A 75 7.56 5.13 -12.45
N PRO A 76 8.09 6.31 -12.80
CA PRO A 76 8.73 7.28 -11.91
C PRO A 76 7.75 7.92 -10.93
N ILE A 77 8.24 8.27 -9.73
CA ILE A 77 7.38 8.82 -8.68
C ILE A 77 6.94 10.23 -9.06
N ASP A 78 5.63 10.45 -9.14
CA ASP A 78 5.00 11.75 -9.35
C ASP A 78 3.75 11.82 -8.48
N TRP A 79 3.83 12.52 -7.36
CA TRP A 79 2.74 12.65 -6.40
C TRP A 79 1.52 13.41 -6.96
N ASN A 80 1.67 14.12 -8.07
CA ASN A 80 0.60 14.89 -8.70
C ASN A 80 -0.14 14.11 -9.79
N ASP A 81 0.38 12.96 -10.20
CA ASP A 81 -0.25 12.13 -11.23
C ASP A 81 -1.29 11.19 -10.61
N LEU A 82 -2.44 11.75 -10.23
CA LEU A 82 -3.52 11.00 -9.58
C LEU A 82 -4.06 9.85 -10.44
N PRO A 83 -4.29 10.01 -11.75
CA PRO A 83 -4.74 8.89 -12.58
C PRO A 83 -3.82 7.68 -12.52
N ARG A 84 -2.51 7.89 -12.46
CA ARG A 84 -1.54 6.80 -12.32
C ARG A 84 -1.67 6.06 -11.00
N PHE A 85 -1.93 6.76 -9.90
CA PHE A 85 -2.18 6.12 -8.60
C PHE A 85 -3.42 5.24 -8.65
N TYR A 86 -4.50 5.71 -9.28
CA TYR A 86 -5.73 4.93 -9.41
C TYR A 86 -5.54 3.71 -10.30
N TYR A 87 -4.86 3.87 -11.42
CA TYR A 87 -4.51 2.75 -12.29
C TYR A 87 -3.67 1.71 -11.54
N PHE A 88 -2.63 2.16 -10.85
CA PHE A 88 -1.73 1.29 -10.10
C PHE A 88 -2.47 0.56 -8.97
N GLY A 89 -3.27 1.26 -8.18
CA GLY A 89 -4.06 0.68 -7.10
C GLY A 89 -5.00 -0.42 -7.60
N GLY A 90 -5.74 -0.15 -8.67
CA GLY A 90 -6.62 -1.14 -9.28
C GLY A 90 -5.87 -2.35 -9.82
N TRP A 91 -4.72 -2.12 -10.46
CA TRP A 91 -3.88 -3.19 -10.98
C TRP A 91 -3.34 -4.10 -9.87
N VAL A 92 -2.85 -3.49 -8.78
CA VAL A 92 -2.34 -4.24 -7.60
C VAL A 92 -3.46 -5.09 -6.98
N LEU A 93 -4.65 -4.51 -6.79
CA LEU A 93 -5.79 -5.24 -6.23
C LEU A 93 -6.21 -6.42 -7.10
N ALA A 94 -6.23 -6.24 -8.41
CA ALA A 94 -6.53 -7.34 -9.35
C ALA A 94 -5.47 -8.44 -9.28
N LYS A 95 -4.19 -8.08 -9.26
CA LYS A 95 -3.09 -9.05 -9.12
C LYS A 95 -3.19 -9.81 -7.80
N ALA A 96 -3.52 -9.11 -6.72
CA ALA A 96 -3.71 -9.73 -5.41
C ALA A 96 -4.82 -10.80 -5.43
N GLU A 97 -5.94 -10.52 -6.09
CA GLU A 97 -7.01 -11.52 -6.21
C GLU A 97 -6.59 -12.73 -7.05
N ILE A 98 -5.84 -12.52 -8.13
CA ILE A 98 -5.29 -13.62 -8.92
C ILE A 98 -4.38 -14.51 -8.06
N LEU A 99 -3.45 -13.91 -7.33
CA LEU A 99 -2.51 -14.66 -6.47
C LEU A 99 -3.24 -15.37 -5.32
N ARG A 100 -4.27 -14.75 -4.77
CA ARG A 100 -5.08 -15.36 -3.72
C ARG A 100 -5.88 -16.57 -4.26
N ASN A 101 -6.44 -16.45 -5.44
CA ASN A 101 -7.22 -17.53 -6.05
C ASN A 101 -6.37 -18.77 -6.37
N VAL A 102 -5.09 -18.58 -6.69
CA VAL A 102 -4.17 -19.72 -6.92
C VAL A 102 -3.41 -20.14 -5.66
N GLY A 103 -3.69 -19.53 -4.51
CA GLY A 103 -3.13 -19.92 -3.22
C GLY A 103 -1.72 -19.40 -2.93
N GLU A 104 -1.20 -18.47 -3.71
CA GLU A 104 0.14 -17.90 -3.48
C GLU A 104 0.16 -16.87 -2.34
N ILE A 105 -0.95 -16.19 -2.11
CA ILE A 105 -1.18 -15.39 -0.92
C ILE A 105 -2.50 -15.79 -0.27
N THR A 106 -2.65 -15.54 1.04
CA THR A 106 -3.83 -15.94 1.81
C THR A 106 -4.72 -14.76 2.17
N HIS A 107 -4.13 -13.58 2.43
CA HIS A 107 -4.88 -12.40 2.87
C HIS A 107 -5.44 -11.61 1.70
N LYS A 108 -6.63 -11.05 1.90
CA LYS A 108 -7.13 -9.98 1.06
C LYS A 108 -6.31 -8.71 1.29
N ILE A 109 -6.22 -7.89 0.26
CA ILE A 109 -5.48 -6.63 0.28
C ILE A 109 -6.47 -5.46 0.25
N LYS A 110 -6.20 -4.45 1.06
CA LYS A 110 -6.92 -3.19 1.08
C LYS A 110 -6.00 -2.08 0.61
N TRP A 111 -6.51 -1.22 -0.28
CA TRP A 111 -5.78 -0.07 -0.78
C TRP A 111 -6.28 1.22 -0.13
N GLY A 112 -5.37 2.08 0.31
CA GLY A 112 -5.69 3.33 1.00
C GLY A 112 -6.46 4.35 0.16
N GLY A 113 -6.35 4.29 -1.17
CA GLY A 113 -7.14 5.13 -2.07
C GLY A 113 -8.63 4.78 -2.12
N MET A 114 -9.02 3.67 -1.50
CA MET A 114 -10.41 3.19 -1.48
C MET A 114 -10.99 3.11 -0.05
N TRP A 115 -10.39 3.75 0.92
CA TRP A 115 -10.79 3.63 2.33
C TRP A 115 -12.19 4.12 2.61
N ARG A 116 -13.12 4.14 2.04
CA ARG A 116 -14.54 4.49 2.17
C ARG A 116 -15.12 4.98 0.85
N GLY A 117 -14.46 4.62 -0.26
CA GLY A 117 -14.91 5.05 -1.57
C GLY A 117 -15.71 4.01 -2.34
N LEU A 118 -16.09 2.89 -1.69
CA LEU A 118 -16.84 1.83 -2.34
C LEU A 118 -18.26 1.76 -1.78
N ASP A 119 -19.24 2.11 -2.58
CA ASP A 119 -20.66 1.98 -2.25
C ASP A 119 -21.37 1.30 -3.42
N ASN A 120 -22.11 0.23 -3.11
CA ASN A 120 -22.91 -0.54 -4.09
C ASN A 120 -22.09 -0.95 -5.35
N GLY A 121 -20.82 -1.31 -5.16
CA GLY A 121 -19.95 -1.71 -6.25
C GLY A 121 -19.38 -0.57 -7.08
N LYS A 122 -19.65 0.68 -6.70
CA LYS A 122 -19.08 1.88 -7.34
C LYS A 122 -17.98 2.46 -6.49
N ILE A 123 -16.93 2.94 -7.14
CA ILE A 123 -15.82 3.62 -6.48
C ILE A 123 -16.03 5.13 -6.60
N ASP A 124 -16.12 5.81 -5.47
CA ASP A 124 -16.16 7.27 -5.42
C ASP A 124 -14.86 7.80 -4.83
N PHE A 125 -13.90 8.08 -5.68
CA PHE A 125 -12.60 8.60 -5.26
C PHE A 125 -12.66 10.00 -4.64
N SER A 126 -13.77 10.73 -4.83
CA SER A 126 -13.96 12.04 -4.21
C SER A 126 -14.51 11.96 -2.79
N TYR A 127 -15.05 10.81 -2.39
CA TYR A 127 -15.71 10.63 -1.11
C TYR A 127 -14.80 10.95 0.08
N ASN A 128 -13.61 10.38 0.08
CA ASN A 128 -12.66 10.57 1.19
C ASN A 128 -12.29 12.04 1.36
N ARG A 129 -12.08 12.76 0.26
CA ARG A 129 -11.76 14.18 0.27
C ARG A 129 -12.94 15.01 0.81
N ARG A 130 -14.17 14.76 0.34
CA ARG A 130 -15.37 15.48 0.80
C ARG A 130 -15.66 15.26 2.28
N LYS A 131 -15.36 14.08 2.79
CA LYS A 131 -15.64 13.69 4.19
C LYS A 131 -14.46 13.92 5.12
N GLY A 132 -13.34 14.48 4.63
CA GLY A 132 -12.15 14.69 5.44
C GLY A 132 -11.47 13.39 5.87
N VAL A 133 -11.73 12.28 5.19
CA VAL A 133 -11.11 10.99 5.46
C VAL A 133 -9.74 10.95 4.78
N LEU A 134 -8.74 10.41 5.48
CA LEU A 134 -7.40 10.24 4.90
C LEU A 134 -7.48 9.34 3.67
N ASP A 135 -6.97 9.86 2.56
CA ASP A 135 -6.84 9.16 1.29
C ASP A 135 -5.36 8.90 1.07
N ASP A 136 -4.92 7.69 1.39
CA ASP A 136 -3.52 7.29 1.37
C ASP A 136 -3.24 6.39 0.17
N LYS A 137 -3.02 7.01 -0.97
CA LYS A 137 -2.89 6.34 -2.27
C LYS A 137 -1.72 5.36 -2.40
N PRO A 138 -0.55 5.56 -1.76
CA PRO A 138 0.52 4.56 -1.80
C PRO A 138 0.31 3.38 -0.86
N HIS A 139 -0.65 3.45 0.06
CA HIS A 139 -0.82 2.50 1.15
C HIS A 139 -1.59 1.26 0.74
N PHE A 140 -0.99 0.09 0.99
CA PHE A 140 -1.64 -1.22 0.87
C PHE A 140 -1.47 -1.97 2.18
N GLU A 141 -2.52 -2.67 2.62
CA GLU A 141 -2.47 -3.44 3.85
C GLU A 141 -3.22 -4.76 3.74
N LEU A 142 -2.82 -5.73 4.58
CA LEU A 142 -3.53 -6.99 4.71
C LEU A 142 -4.84 -6.77 5.49
N ILE A 143 -5.91 -7.41 5.02
CA ILE A 143 -7.15 -7.53 5.79
C ILE A 143 -7.01 -8.78 6.67
N ILE A 144 -6.94 -8.55 7.97
CA ILE A 144 -6.75 -9.60 8.97
C ILE A 144 -8.06 -9.88 9.69
#